data_27db807ec05c45bb88002f0290cba4b0
#
_entry.id   27db807ec05c45bb88002f0290cba4b0
#
_cell.length_a   1.000
_cell.length_b   1.000
_cell.length_c   1.000
_cell.angle_alpha   90.00
_cell.angle_beta   90.00
_cell.angle_gamma   90.00
#
_symmetry.space_group_name_H-M   'P 1'
#
loop_
_entity.id
_entity.type
_entity.pdbx_description
1 polymer ?
#
loop_
_entity_poly.entity_id
_entity_poly.type
_entity_poly.pdbx_seq_one_letter_code
_entity_poly.pdbx_strand_id
1 'polypeptide(L)'
;MSRGLGDVYKRQGKKNKTKNVGEIMMGIGILFTGMILMQEKIAPLAELPQFEQLFAVLKNPVLGVLVGAIFTAIIQSSAASIGILQALSVSGAITFASAFPIIMGTNIGTCATPLISSIGASKNAKRAAMIHFYFNLIGTIIFLIGVYIIQYTIGLPFWNKSFTTGSIANFHTIFNVVVTIIFLPFYTVLEKLAEWTIRDKKNSEDDDTFTKEDLLDDRFLVTPNVAIAQATEAVVQMGVLAQKNFIAVRELFGKYDLKSIDKIKEREELIDRLEDRVGSYLIKLNDCGLNEDESRTVTALFHLISEYERIGDYTINISETADILYEKEISFSEQATHELNVV
;
A
#
# COMPACT_ATOMS: atom_id res chain seq x y z
N MET A 1 -33.79 7.98 14.52
CA MET A 1 -34.10 6.59 15.01
C MET A 1 -32.88 5.67 15.05
N SER A 2 -31.95 5.71 14.07
CA SER A 2 -30.76 4.81 14.03
C SER A 2 -29.72 5.04 15.15
N ARG A 3 -29.53 6.25 15.66
CA ARG A 3 -28.58 6.55 16.75
C ARG A 3 -28.88 5.80 18.06
N GLY A 4 -30.15 5.73 18.46
CA GLY A 4 -30.54 5.07 19.70
C GLY A 4 -30.37 3.55 19.65
N LEU A 5 -30.64 2.93 18.49
CA LEU A 5 -30.47 1.49 18.29
C LEU A 5 -29.00 1.07 18.34
N GLY A 6 -28.11 1.82 17.68
CA GLY A 6 -26.65 1.55 17.72
C GLY A 6 -26.09 1.63 19.14
N ASP A 7 -26.47 2.64 19.93
CA ASP A 7 -26.05 2.80 21.31
C ASP A 7 -26.55 1.66 22.23
N VAL A 8 -27.79 1.19 22.03
CA VAL A 8 -28.35 0.05 22.77
C VAL A 8 -27.59 -1.24 22.44
N TYR A 9 -27.31 -1.50 21.17
CA TYR A 9 -26.52 -2.68 20.77
C TYR A 9 -25.09 -2.63 21.31
N LYS A 10 -24.45 -1.47 21.29
CA LYS A 10 -23.09 -1.32 21.83
C LYS A 10 -23.03 -1.52 23.34
N ARG A 11 -24.00 -0.99 24.11
CA ARG A 11 -24.02 -1.06 25.57
C ARG A 11 -24.50 -2.41 26.11
N GLN A 12 -25.43 -3.07 25.43
CA GLN A 12 -26.06 -4.30 25.89
C GLN A 12 -25.55 -5.59 25.25
N GLY A 13 -24.78 -5.48 24.15
CA GLY A 13 -24.23 -6.63 23.46
C GLY A 13 -23.12 -7.33 24.27
N LYS A 14 -23.40 -8.56 24.74
CA LYS A 14 -22.41 -9.40 25.45
C LYS A 14 -21.42 -10.10 24.48
N LYS A 15 -21.78 -10.25 23.20
CA LYS A 15 -20.94 -10.91 22.19
C LYS A 15 -20.23 -9.87 21.31
N ASN A 16 -18.98 -10.09 20.96
CA ASN A 16 -18.19 -9.19 20.12
C ASN A 16 -18.87 -8.87 18.78
N LYS A 17 -19.53 -9.85 18.13
CA LYS A 17 -20.29 -9.64 16.90
C LYS A 17 -21.41 -8.60 17.06
N THR A 18 -22.16 -8.63 18.16
CA THR A 18 -23.25 -7.68 18.44
C THR A 18 -22.71 -6.26 18.67
N LYS A 19 -21.56 -6.14 19.34
CA LYS A 19 -20.88 -4.85 19.53
C LYS A 19 -20.42 -4.26 18.19
N ASN A 20 -19.77 -5.07 17.35
CA ASN A 20 -19.29 -4.64 16.03
C ASN A 20 -20.44 -4.20 15.13
N VAL A 21 -21.57 -4.92 15.10
CA VAL A 21 -22.78 -4.51 14.36
C VAL A 21 -23.32 -3.17 14.90
N GLY A 22 -23.34 -2.99 16.22
CA GLY A 22 -23.75 -1.73 16.85
C GLY A 22 -22.85 -0.55 16.46
N GLU A 23 -21.54 -0.76 16.39
CA GLU A 23 -20.56 0.24 15.97
C GLU A 23 -20.74 0.62 14.49
N ILE A 24 -20.96 -0.35 13.61
CA ILE A 24 -21.27 -0.11 12.19
C ILE A 24 -22.54 0.72 12.04
N MET A 25 -23.63 0.33 12.71
CA MET A 25 -24.91 1.05 12.64
C MET A 25 -24.79 2.48 13.19
N MET A 26 -24.01 2.67 14.26
CA MET A 26 -23.75 4.00 14.81
C MET A 26 -22.91 4.86 13.85
N GLY A 27 -21.88 4.28 13.24
CA GLY A 27 -21.07 4.94 12.23
C GLY A 27 -21.91 5.39 11.02
N ILE A 28 -22.77 4.52 10.51
CA ILE A 28 -23.72 4.85 9.43
C ILE A 28 -24.68 5.99 9.86
N GLY A 29 -25.21 5.94 11.07
CA GLY A 29 -26.08 6.98 11.61
C GLY A 29 -25.41 8.34 11.72
N ILE A 30 -24.14 8.37 12.17
CA ILE A 30 -23.32 9.59 12.25
C ILE A 30 -23.06 10.13 10.85
N LEU A 31 -22.70 9.26 9.89
CA LEU A 31 -22.44 9.62 8.51
C LEU A 31 -23.66 10.30 7.87
N PHE A 32 -24.83 9.69 7.92
CA PHE A 32 -26.04 10.28 7.34
C PHE A 32 -26.46 11.59 8.02
N THR A 33 -26.28 11.68 9.34
CA THR A 33 -26.57 12.94 10.05
C THR A 33 -25.59 14.05 9.62
N GLY A 34 -24.31 13.73 9.46
CA GLY A 34 -23.30 14.65 8.94
C GLY A 34 -23.64 15.13 7.53
N MET A 35 -24.08 14.22 6.64
CA MET A 35 -24.54 14.59 5.28
C MET A 35 -25.73 15.54 5.31
N ILE A 36 -26.73 15.30 6.13
CA ILE A 36 -27.92 16.20 6.26
C ILE A 36 -27.48 17.59 6.74
N LEU A 37 -26.69 17.65 7.80
CA LEU A 37 -26.18 18.92 8.33
C LEU A 37 -25.35 19.68 7.28
N MET A 38 -24.55 18.97 6.51
CA MET A 38 -23.77 19.57 5.43
C MET A 38 -24.67 20.13 4.34
N GLN A 39 -25.72 19.41 3.90
CA GLN A 39 -26.69 19.89 2.94
C GLN A 39 -27.39 21.16 3.41
N GLU A 40 -27.84 21.21 4.66
CA GLU A 40 -28.50 22.39 5.23
C GLU A 40 -27.57 23.63 5.26
N LYS A 41 -26.28 23.44 5.53
CA LYS A 41 -25.32 24.54 5.61
C LYS A 41 -24.81 25.02 4.25
N ILE A 42 -24.81 24.15 3.25
CA ILE A 42 -24.34 24.47 1.89
C ILE A 42 -25.47 25.00 1.00
N ALA A 43 -26.72 24.64 1.28
CA ALA A 43 -27.88 25.09 0.48
C ALA A 43 -27.91 26.61 0.21
N PRO A 44 -27.64 27.51 1.19
CA PRO A 44 -27.64 28.96 0.93
C PRO A 44 -26.56 29.42 -0.04
N LEU A 45 -25.41 28.70 -0.14
CA LEU A 45 -24.34 29.04 -1.09
C LEU A 45 -24.76 28.82 -2.53
N ALA A 46 -25.65 27.86 -2.77
CA ALA A 46 -26.14 27.51 -4.09
C ALA A 46 -27.06 28.57 -4.68
N GLU A 47 -27.62 29.46 -3.86
CA GLU A 47 -28.49 30.58 -4.30
C GLU A 47 -27.68 31.82 -4.76
N LEU A 48 -26.36 31.80 -4.57
CA LEU A 48 -25.49 32.93 -4.96
C LEU A 48 -25.23 32.92 -6.47
N PRO A 49 -25.44 34.07 -7.20
CA PRO A 49 -25.17 34.15 -8.64
C PRO A 49 -23.70 33.81 -9.01
N GLN A 50 -22.76 34.12 -8.12
CA GLN A 50 -21.35 33.76 -8.30
C GLN A 50 -21.13 32.25 -8.35
N PHE A 51 -22.00 31.50 -7.69
CA PHE A 51 -21.95 30.06 -7.66
C PHE A 51 -22.35 29.44 -9.00
N GLU A 52 -23.42 29.94 -9.62
CA GLU A 52 -23.81 29.52 -10.96
C GLU A 52 -22.73 29.82 -12.00
N GLN A 53 -22.09 30.99 -11.91
CA GLN A 53 -20.98 31.37 -12.78
C GLN A 53 -19.78 30.43 -12.61
N LEU A 54 -19.46 30.05 -11.38
CA LEU A 54 -18.40 29.09 -11.10
C LEU A 54 -18.66 27.74 -11.80
N PHE A 55 -19.87 27.19 -11.67
CA PHE A 55 -20.23 25.93 -12.33
C PHE A 55 -20.31 26.05 -13.85
N ALA A 56 -20.60 27.23 -14.39
CA ALA A 56 -20.50 27.46 -15.83
C ALA A 56 -19.07 27.37 -16.34
N VAL A 57 -18.09 27.89 -15.60
CA VAL A 57 -16.66 27.79 -15.90
C VAL A 57 -16.17 26.34 -15.77
N LEU A 58 -16.67 25.59 -14.77
CA LEU A 58 -16.32 24.20 -14.51
C LEU A 58 -16.91 23.20 -15.53
N LYS A 59 -17.71 23.65 -16.50
CA LYS A 59 -18.03 22.85 -17.71
C LYS A 59 -16.81 22.59 -18.58
N ASN A 60 -15.76 23.41 -18.45
CA ASN A 60 -14.47 23.10 -19.08
C ASN A 60 -13.89 21.82 -18.45
N PRO A 61 -13.62 20.76 -19.22
CA PRO A 61 -13.20 19.47 -18.66
C PRO A 61 -11.90 19.56 -17.88
N VAL A 62 -10.95 20.36 -18.33
CA VAL A 62 -9.65 20.49 -17.67
C VAL A 62 -9.80 21.20 -16.32
N LEU A 63 -10.54 22.30 -16.29
CA LEU A 63 -10.78 23.07 -15.07
C LEU A 63 -11.61 22.26 -14.07
N GLY A 64 -12.65 21.58 -14.53
CA GLY A 64 -13.46 20.72 -13.66
C GLY A 64 -12.65 19.60 -13.02
N VAL A 65 -11.82 18.91 -13.79
CA VAL A 65 -10.92 17.86 -13.27
C VAL A 65 -9.93 18.44 -12.27
N LEU A 66 -9.27 19.55 -12.59
CA LEU A 66 -8.30 20.18 -11.70
C LEU A 66 -8.92 20.59 -10.36
N VAL A 67 -10.09 21.25 -10.41
CA VAL A 67 -10.80 21.67 -9.19
C VAL A 67 -11.22 20.45 -8.37
N GLY A 68 -11.80 19.42 -8.98
CA GLY A 68 -12.15 18.18 -8.28
C GLY A 68 -10.95 17.49 -7.66
N ALA A 69 -9.83 17.44 -8.37
CA ALA A 69 -8.60 16.83 -7.89
C ALA A 69 -7.99 17.59 -6.71
N ILE A 70 -7.82 18.91 -6.83
CA ILE A 70 -7.25 19.76 -5.78
C ILE A 70 -8.14 19.73 -4.54
N PHE A 71 -9.45 19.88 -4.72
CA PHE A 71 -10.41 19.88 -3.63
C PHE A 71 -10.38 18.57 -2.84
N THR A 72 -10.37 17.44 -3.55
CA THR A 72 -10.31 16.13 -2.92
C THR A 72 -8.94 15.85 -2.29
N ALA A 73 -7.85 16.31 -2.89
CA ALA A 73 -6.51 16.20 -2.30
C ALA A 73 -6.39 16.97 -0.98
N ILE A 74 -7.05 18.13 -0.85
CA ILE A 74 -7.08 18.92 0.39
C ILE A 74 -7.92 18.21 1.46
N ILE A 75 -9.13 17.75 1.11
CA ILE A 75 -10.04 17.08 2.03
C ILE A 75 -9.58 15.66 2.35
N GLN A 76 -8.81 15.03 1.47
CA GLN A 76 -8.32 13.63 1.57
C GLN A 76 -9.46 12.59 1.69
N SER A 77 -10.65 12.92 1.18
CA SER A 77 -11.83 12.06 1.19
C SER A 77 -12.68 12.30 -0.05
N SER A 78 -12.69 11.36 -0.98
CA SER A 78 -13.56 11.40 -2.15
C SER A 78 -15.04 11.31 -1.76
N ALA A 79 -15.37 10.53 -0.74
CA ALA A 79 -16.73 10.43 -0.24
C ALA A 79 -17.26 11.79 0.28
N ALA A 80 -16.42 12.53 1.02
CA ALA A 80 -16.78 13.87 1.46
C ALA A 80 -16.91 14.85 0.29
N SER A 81 -15.99 14.81 -0.68
CA SER A 81 -16.03 15.65 -1.88
C SER A 81 -17.27 15.39 -2.73
N ILE A 82 -17.61 14.12 -2.96
CA ILE A 82 -18.85 13.72 -3.64
C ILE A 82 -20.08 14.14 -2.83
N GLY A 83 -20.07 13.98 -1.51
CA GLY A 83 -21.15 14.42 -0.62
C GLY A 83 -21.41 15.94 -0.70
N ILE A 84 -20.34 16.74 -0.77
CA ILE A 84 -20.46 18.20 -0.98
C ILE A 84 -21.05 18.50 -2.35
N LEU A 85 -20.59 17.81 -3.41
CA LEU A 85 -21.15 17.99 -4.75
C LEU A 85 -22.63 17.58 -4.80
N GLN A 86 -23.01 16.52 -4.09
CA GLN A 86 -24.41 16.11 -3.92
C GLN A 86 -25.24 17.15 -3.17
N ALA A 87 -24.71 17.72 -2.11
CA ALA A 87 -25.38 18.79 -1.37
C ALA A 87 -25.64 20.02 -2.24
N LEU A 88 -24.66 20.41 -3.05
CA LEU A 88 -24.76 21.51 -4.01
C LEU A 88 -25.75 21.20 -5.16
N SER A 89 -25.90 19.94 -5.54
CA SER A 89 -26.83 19.55 -6.62
C SER A 89 -28.30 19.73 -6.26
N VAL A 90 -28.64 19.85 -4.98
CA VAL A 90 -30.02 20.05 -4.50
C VAL A 90 -30.59 21.37 -5.01
N SER A 91 -29.75 22.39 -5.25
CA SER A 91 -30.19 23.68 -5.83
C SER A 91 -30.65 23.58 -7.29
N GLY A 92 -30.35 22.48 -7.99
CA GLY A 92 -30.63 22.33 -9.42
C GLY A 92 -29.64 23.06 -10.34
N ALA A 93 -28.71 23.88 -9.82
CA ALA A 93 -27.73 24.63 -10.59
C ALA A 93 -26.66 23.76 -11.24
N ILE A 94 -26.40 22.58 -10.69
CA ILE A 94 -25.38 21.66 -11.19
C ILE A 94 -25.95 20.79 -12.30
N THR A 95 -25.34 20.89 -13.48
CA THR A 95 -25.66 20.05 -14.64
C THR A 95 -24.72 18.86 -14.74
N PHE A 96 -25.08 17.83 -15.53
CA PHE A 96 -24.14 16.73 -15.81
C PHE A 96 -22.83 17.27 -16.42
N ALA A 97 -22.92 18.23 -17.34
CA ALA A 97 -21.75 18.83 -17.99
C ALA A 97 -20.73 19.42 -17.02
N SER A 98 -21.19 20.02 -15.92
CA SER A 98 -20.29 20.61 -14.91
C SER A 98 -19.86 19.60 -13.84
N ALA A 99 -20.75 18.71 -13.40
CA ALA A 99 -20.45 17.73 -12.38
C ALA A 99 -19.50 16.63 -12.88
N PHE A 100 -19.66 16.19 -14.11
CA PHE A 100 -18.89 15.09 -14.69
C PHE A 100 -17.36 15.29 -14.59
N PRO A 101 -16.78 16.41 -15.06
CA PRO A 101 -15.35 16.63 -14.94
C PRO A 101 -14.88 16.71 -13.48
N ILE A 102 -15.69 17.30 -12.59
CA ILE A 102 -15.40 17.40 -11.16
C ILE A 102 -15.30 16.00 -10.54
N ILE A 103 -16.30 15.12 -10.81
CA ILE A 103 -16.30 13.73 -10.33
C ILE A 103 -15.06 12.98 -10.83
N MET A 104 -14.64 13.18 -12.08
CA MET A 104 -13.41 12.60 -12.62
C MET A 104 -12.19 13.09 -11.85
N GLY A 105 -12.15 14.38 -11.54
CA GLY A 105 -11.08 14.96 -10.73
C GLY A 105 -11.01 14.41 -9.31
N THR A 106 -12.16 14.15 -8.65
CA THR A 106 -12.16 13.61 -7.28
C THR A 106 -11.44 12.26 -7.20
N ASN A 107 -11.50 11.44 -8.21
CA ASN A 107 -10.80 10.16 -8.25
C ASN A 107 -9.27 10.35 -8.31
N ILE A 108 -8.78 11.32 -9.09
CA ILE A 108 -7.35 11.66 -9.10
C ILE A 108 -6.92 12.23 -7.75
N GLY A 109 -7.73 13.12 -7.16
CA GLY A 109 -7.45 13.73 -5.86
C GLY A 109 -7.34 12.73 -4.70
N THR A 110 -8.06 11.61 -4.79
CA THR A 110 -7.99 10.51 -3.81
C THR A 110 -6.58 9.91 -3.73
N CYS A 111 -5.78 10.00 -4.79
CA CYS A 111 -4.42 9.49 -4.83
C CYS A 111 -3.44 10.30 -3.97
N ALA A 112 -3.81 11.51 -3.53
CA ALA A 112 -2.93 12.35 -2.71
C ALA A 112 -2.55 11.66 -1.39
N THR A 113 -3.50 11.02 -0.71
CA THR A 113 -3.25 10.34 0.57
C THR A 113 -2.22 9.21 0.45
N PRO A 114 -2.39 8.19 -0.43
CA PRO A 114 -1.37 7.15 -0.58
C PRO A 114 -0.04 7.67 -1.12
N LEU A 115 -0.03 8.69 -1.97
CA LEU A 115 1.21 9.30 -2.44
C LEU A 115 1.98 9.98 -1.30
N ILE A 116 1.31 10.78 -0.47
CA ILE A 116 1.93 11.42 0.71
C ILE A 116 2.40 10.36 1.70
N SER A 117 1.58 9.35 1.99
CA SER A 117 1.92 8.25 2.90
C SER A 117 3.08 7.38 2.40
N SER A 118 3.35 7.37 1.09
CA SER A 118 4.46 6.63 0.50
C SER A 118 5.82 7.35 0.64
N ILE A 119 5.82 8.62 1.08
CA ILE A 119 7.07 9.37 1.33
C ILE A 119 7.79 8.73 2.52
N GLY A 120 9.03 8.30 2.30
CA GLY A 120 9.80 7.55 3.31
C GLY A 120 9.47 6.05 3.40
N ALA A 121 8.44 5.57 2.72
CA ALA A 121 8.05 4.16 2.74
C ALA A 121 8.89 3.30 1.77
N SER A 122 8.74 1.97 1.88
CA SER A 122 9.43 0.99 1.04
C SER A 122 9.15 1.20 -0.47
N LYS A 123 10.00 0.68 -1.34
CA LYS A 123 9.82 0.77 -2.80
C LYS A 123 8.47 0.17 -3.25
N ASN A 124 8.07 -0.94 -2.64
CA ASN A 124 6.80 -1.60 -2.98
C ASN A 124 5.60 -0.76 -2.54
N ALA A 125 5.67 -0.08 -1.40
CA ALA A 125 4.64 0.87 -0.98
C ALA A 125 4.54 2.08 -1.94
N LYS A 126 5.68 2.62 -2.39
CA LYS A 126 5.73 3.67 -3.41
C LYS A 126 5.14 3.20 -4.75
N ARG A 127 5.49 1.97 -5.19
CA ARG A 127 4.92 1.36 -6.40
C ARG A 127 3.41 1.18 -6.29
N ALA A 128 2.91 0.70 -5.15
CA ALA A 128 1.48 0.58 -4.89
C ALA A 128 0.74 1.93 -4.97
N ALA A 129 1.32 2.99 -4.40
CA ALA A 129 0.78 4.35 -4.52
C ALA A 129 0.78 4.85 -5.96
N MET A 130 1.83 4.55 -6.74
CA MET A 130 1.90 4.89 -8.17
C MET A 130 0.90 4.09 -9.02
N ILE A 131 0.67 2.79 -8.74
CA ILE A 131 -0.36 1.99 -9.41
C ILE A 131 -1.73 2.63 -9.18
N HIS A 132 -2.04 3.01 -7.94
CA HIS A 132 -3.30 3.70 -7.63
C HIS A 132 -3.42 5.03 -8.37
N PHE A 133 -2.36 5.80 -8.46
CA PHE A 133 -2.33 7.06 -9.22
C PHE A 133 -2.55 6.83 -10.72
N TYR A 134 -1.82 5.89 -11.33
CA TYR A 134 -1.97 5.59 -12.76
C TYR A 134 -3.35 5.03 -13.09
N PHE A 135 -3.90 4.16 -12.25
CA PHE A 135 -5.25 3.66 -12.41
C PHE A 135 -6.27 4.80 -12.51
N ASN A 136 -6.24 5.74 -11.56
CA ASN A 136 -7.17 6.86 -11.54
C ASN A 136 -6.89 7.89 -12.66
N LEU A 137 -5.63 8.20 -12.93
CA LEU A 137 -5.26 9.16 -13.97
C LEU A 137 -5.64 8.66 -15.36
N ILE A 138 -5.20 7.46 -15.72
CA ILE A 138 -5.45 6.87 -17.05
C ILE A 138 -6.93 6.54 -17.20
N GLY A 139 -7.56 5.99 -16.16
CA GLY A 139 -9.00 5.75 -16.13
C GLY A 139 -9.81 7.02 -16.37
N THR A 140 -9.46 8.11 -15.70
CA THR A 140 -10.09 9.43 -15.90
C THR A 140 -9.91 9.91 -17.35
N ILE A 141 -8.72 9.82 -17.92
CA ILE A 141 -8.45 10.25 -19.30
C ILE A 141 -9.28 9.44 -20.30
N ILE A 142 -9.27 8.10 -20.19
CA ILE A 142 -10.04 7.22 -21.08
C ILE A 142 -11.52 7.52 -20.98
N PHE A 143 -12.03 7.67 -19.76
CA PHE A 143 -13.46 7.90 -19.55
C PHE A 143 -13.91 9.28 -20.01
N LEU A 144 -13.09 10.32 -19.76
CA LEU A 144 -13.34 11.68 -20.31
C LEU A 144 -13.42 11.65 -21.83
N ILE A 145 -12.41 11.09 -22.48
CA ILE A 145 -12.37 11.01 -23.94
C ILE A 145 -13.60 10.25 -24.45
N GLY A 146 -13.92 9.09 -23.86
CA GLY A 146 -15.08 8.29 -24.27
C GLY A 146 -16.41 9.03 -24.14
N VAL A 147 -16.67 9.67 -23.01
CA VAL A 147 -17.92 10.41 -22.76
C VAL A 147 -18.03 11.64 -23.69
N TYR A 148 -16.93 12.38 -23.89
CA TYR A 148 -16.95 13.53 -24.80
C TYR A 148 -17.10 13.11 -26.26
N ILE A 149 -16.50 12.00 -26.72
CA ILE A 149 -16.77 11.44 -28.05
C ILE A 149 -18.25 11.13 -28.22
N ILE A 150 -18.85 10.41 -27.23
CA ILE A 150 -20.30 10.12 -27.28
C ILE A 150 -21.13 11.41 -27.30
N GLN A 151 -20.75 12.40 -26.48
CA GLN A 151 -21.47 13.68 -26.46
C GLN A 151 -21.41 14.41 -27.78
N TYR A 152 -20.25 14.45 -28.47
CA TYR A 152 -20.10 15.19 -29.73
C TYR A 152 -20.60 14.41 -30.96
N THR A 153 -20.68 13.08 -30.92
CA THR A 153 -21.14 12.25 -32.04
C THR A 153 -22.63 11.94 -31.99
N ILE A 154 -23.11 11.54 -30.83
CA ILE A 154 -24.51 11.06 -30.65
C ILE A 154 -25.35 12.12 -29.93
N GLY A 155 -24.76 12.90 -29.05
CA GLY A 155 -25.42 13.80 -28.13
C GLY A 155 -26.05 13.09 -26.94
N LEU A 156 -25.73 13.50 -25.72
CA LEU A 156 -26.32 12.95 -24.51
C LEU A 156 -27.54 13.82 -24.12
N PRO A 157 -28.75 13.27 -24.11
CA PRO A 157 -29.97 14.06 -23.86
C PRO A 157 -30.07 14.68 -22.47
N PHE A 158 -29.20 14.20 -21.55
CA PHE A 158 -29.13 14.68 -20.17
C PHE A 158 -27.91 15.62 -19.91
N TRP A 159 -27.09 15.94 -20.92
CA TRP A 159 -25.86 16.70 -20.80
C TRP A 159 -26.03 18.03 -20.04
N ASN A 160 -27.06 18.78 -20.40
CA ASN A 160 -27.36 20.08 -19.78
C ASN A 160 -28.49 20.00 -18.74
N LYS A 161 -28.98 18.81 -18.41
CA LYS A 161 -29.98 18.64 -17.37
C LYS A 161 -29.35 18.72 -15.98
N SER A 162 -30.16 19.14 -15.00
CA SER A 162 -29.78 19.12 -13.59
C SER A 162 -29.39 17.71 -13.16
N PHE A 163 -28.25 17.61 -12.49
CA PHE A 163 -27.66 16.34 -12.07
C PHE A 163 -27.97 16.10 -10.59
N THR A 164 -28.89 15.18 -10.33
CA THR A 164 -29.42 14.90 -8.99
C THR A 164 -28.42 14.22 -8.09
N THR A 165 -28.64 14.29 -6.79
CA THR A 165 -27.83 13.62 -5.75
C THR A 165 -27.61 12.14 -6.04
N GLY A 166 -28.69 11.39 -6.38
CA GLY A 166 -28.57 9.98 -6.73
C GLY A 166 -27.81 9.74 -8.02
N SER A 167 -28.00 10.63 -9.03
CA SER A 167 -27.26 10.51 -10.31
C SER A 167 -25.76 10.71 -10.14
N ILE A 168 -25.32 11.61 -9.27
CA ILE A 168 -23.91 11.83 -8.93
C ILE A 168 -23.30 10.55 -8.33
N ALA A 169 -23.98 9.95 -7.34
CA ALA A 169 -23.53 8.71 -6.70
C ALA A 169 -23.44 7.55 -7.69
N ASN A 170 -24.51 7.34 -8.49
CA ASN A 170 -24.54 6.28 -9.48
C ASN A 170 -23.45 6.45 -10.53
N PHE A 171 -23.24 7.67 -11.01
CA PHE A 171 -22.22 7.94 -12.01
C PHE A 171 -20.80 7.69 -11.47
N HIS A 172 -20.52 8.12 -10.25
CA HIS A 172 -19.25 7.83 -9.58
C HIS A 172 -19.03 6.31 -9.43
N THR A 173 -20.06 5.56 -9.06
CA THR A 173 -20.01 4.11 -8.97
C THR A 173 -19.79 3.46 -10.35
N ILE A 174 -20.53 3.86 -11.36
CA ILE A 174 -20.39 3.35 -12.74
C ILE A 174 -18.98 3.58 -13.26
N PHE A 175 -18.43 4.78 -13.06
CA PHE A 175 -17.04 5.08 -13.44
C PHE A 175 -16.07 4.07 -12.81
N ASN A 176 -16.11 3.92 -11.48
CA ASN A 176 -15.19 3.04 -10.78
C ASN A 176 -15.31 1.57 -11.22
N VAL A 177 -16.54 1.07 -11.41
CA VAL A 177 -16.80 -0.30 -11.89
C VAL A 177 -16.27 -0.50 -13.31
N VAL A 178 -16.60 0.42 -14.23
CA VAL A 178 -16.17 0.32 -15.63
C VAL A 178 -14.66 0.39 -15.76
N VAL A 179 -14.02 1.33 -15.09
CA VAL A 179 -12.56 1.47 -15.10
C VAL A 179 -11.88 0.24 -14.52
N THR A 180 -12.42 -0.32 -13.42
CA THR A 180 -11.91 -1.57 -12.84
C THR A 180 -12.00 -2.73 -13.83
N ILE A 181 -13.14 -2.90 -14.51
CA ILE A 181 -13.32 -3.96 -15.51
C ILE A 181 -12.34 -3.78 -16.70
N ILE A 182 -12.12 -2.53 -17.13
CA ILE A 182 -11.17 -2.24 -18.21
C ILE A 182 -9.75 -2.59 -17.80
N PHE A 183 -9.31 -2.22 -16.59
CA PHE A 183 -7.93 -2.43 -16.15
C PHE A 183 -7.66 -3.83 -15.60
N LEU A 184 -8.68 -4.60 -15.24
CA LEU A 184 -8.50 -5.96 -14.72
C LEU A 184 -7.60 -6.85 -15.61
N PRO A 185 -7.79 -6.92 -16.95
CA PRO A 185 -6.91 -7.67 -17.82
C PRO A 185 -5.55 -6.99 -18.07
N PHE A 186 -5.41 -5.69 -17.76
CA PHE A 186 -4.20 -4.89 -18.02
C PHE A 186 -3.44 -4.47 -16.76
N TYR A 187 -3.67 -5.14 -15.62
CA TYR A 187 -3.02 -4.77 -14.35
C TYR A 187 -1.49 -4.78 -14.45
N THR A 188 -0.92 -5.67 -15.26
CA THR A 188 0.53 -5.77 -15.51
C THR A 188 1.09 -4.51 -16.19
N VAL A 189 0.29 -3.77 -16.94
CA VAL A 189 0.71 -2.49 -17.54
C VAL A 189 0.89 -1.42 -16.45
N LEU A 190 -0.05 -1.37 -15.49
CA LEU A 190 0.05 -0.45 -14.36
C LEU A 190 1.26 -0.77 -13.47
N GLU A 191 1.52 -2.06 -13.25
CA GLU A 191 2.70 -2.55 -12.53
C GLU A 191 3.99 -2.10 -13.21
N LYS A 192 4.15 -2.36 -14.52
CA LYS A 192 5.32 -1.93 -15.30
C LYS A 192 5.50 -0.41 -15.29
N LEU A 193 4.42 0.37 -15.35
CA LEU A 193 4.49 1.84 -15.24
C LEU A 193 5.00 2.27 -13.86
N ALA A 194 4.54 1.61 -12.80
CA ALA A 194 5.01 1.88 -11.44
C ALA A 194 6.49 1.50 -11.26
N GLU A 195 6.92 0.36 -11.80
CA GLU A 195 8.33 -0.07 -11.80
C GLU A 195 9.22 0.88 -12.62
N TRP A 196 8.73 1.36 -13.77
CA TRP A 196 9.44 2.34 -14.59
C TRP A 196 9.65 3.67 -13.86
N THR A 197 8.67 4.09 -13.06
CA THR A 197 8.73 5.32 -12.27
C THR A 197 9.58 5.15 -11.01
N ILE A 198 9.39 4.03 -10.31
CA ILE A 198 10.15 3.68 -9.10
C ILE A 198 11.09 2.55 -9.48
N ARG A 199 12.21 2.94 -10.08
CA ARG A 199 13.21 1.99 -10.56
C ARG A 199 13.93 1.31 -9.40
N ASP A 200 14.26 0.05 -9.57
CA ASP A 200 15.29 -0.56 -8.76
C ASP A 200 16.63 0.11 -9.09
N LYS A 201 17.38 0.52 -8.06
CA LYS A 201 18.80 0.77 -8.29
C LYS A 201 19.33 -0.53 -8.91
N LYS A 202 20.04 -0.46 -10.05
CA LYS A 202 20.85 -1.57 -10.50
C LYS A 202 21.84 -1.83 -9.37
N ASN A 203 21.52 -2.79 -8.52
CA ASN A 203 22.51 -3.32 -7.61
C ASN A 203 23.53 -4.00 -8.52
N SER A 204 24.77 -3.56 -8.47
CA SER A 204 25.89 -4.44 -8.77
C SER A 204 25.61 -5.70 -7.95
N GLU A 205 25.87 -6.88 -8.50
CA GLU A 205 25.66 -8.18 -7.85
C GLU A 205 26.37 -8.31 -6.48
N ASP A 206 27.17 -7.31 -6.11
CA ASP A 206 27.95 -7.18 -4.88
C ASP A 206 27.34 -6.23 -3.82
N ASP A 207 26.19 -5.59 -4.05
CA ASP A 207 25.61 -4.66 -3.07
C ASP A 207 24.73 -5.43 -2.08
N ASP A 208 25.38 -6.13 -1.14
CA ASP A 208 24.77 -6.75 0.03
C ASP A 208 24.24 -5.71 1.05
N THR A 209 24.28 -4.42 0.72
CA THR A 209 23.70 -3.34 1.53
C THR A 209 22.18 -3.43 1.53
N PHE A 210 21.67 -4.45 2.21
CA PHE A 210 20.28 -4.54 2.63
C PHE A 210 19.98 -3.48 3.69
N THR A 211 20.00 -2.21 3.31
CA THR A 211 19.41 -1.11 4.09
C THR A 211 17.89 -1.15 4.01
N LYS A 212 17.27 -2.32 4.20
CA LYS A 212 15.84 -2.45 4.36
C LYS A 212 15.48 -2.56 5.84
N GLU A 213 16.04 -1.69 6.65
CA GLU A 213 15.52 -1.41 7.98
C GLU A 213 14.02 -1.03 7.95
N ASP A 214 13.50 -0.68 6.78
CA ASP A 214 12.11 -0.27 6.53
C ASP A 214 11.13 -1.42 6.20
N LEU A 215 11.56 -2.69 6.24
CA LEU A 215 10.66 -3.82 5.94
C LEU A 215 9.58 -4.01 7.00
N LEU A 216 9.86 -3.66 8.26
CA LEU A 216 8.97 -3.87 9.39
C LEU A 216 8.43 -2.54 9.88
N ASP A 217 7.16 -2.28 9.60
CA ASP A 217 6.46 -1.05 9.98
C ASP A 217 5.37 -1.37 11.00
N ASP A 218 5.53 -0.85 12.21
CA ASP A 218 4.59 -1.04 13.34
C ASP A 218 3.16 -0.60 13.01
N ARG A 219 2.97 0.26 12.02
CA ARG A 219 1.63 0.68 11.55
C ARG A 219 0.80 -0.48 10.99
N PHE A 220 1.45 -1.52 10.47
CA PHE A 220 0.76 -2.69 9.91
C PHE A 220 0.38 -3.74 10.97
N LEU A 221 0.82 -3.60 12.21
CA LEU A 221 0.37 -4.46 13.31
C LEU A 221 -1.15 -4.45 13.52
N VAL A 222 -1.83 -3.38 13.08
CA VAL A 222 -3.30 -3.29 13.07
C VAL A 222 -3.93 -4.30 12.09
N THR A 223 -3.17 -4.80 11.12
CA THR A 223 -3.62 -5.77 10.11
C THR A 223 -2.70 -6.99 10.15
N PRO A 224 -2.96 -7.99 11.00
CA PRO A 224 -2.06 -9.10 11.28
C PRO A 224 -1.53 -9.82 10.03
N ASN A 225 -2.39 -10.09 9.04
CA ASN A 225 -1.98 -10.75 7.80
C ASN A 225 -0.91 -9.98 7.01
N VAL A 226 -0.97 -8.65 7.00
CA VAL A 226 0.04 -7.81 6.34
C VAL A 226 1.33 -7.78 7.14
N ALA A 227 1.22 -7.69 8.47
CA ALA A 227 2.37 -7.73 9.35
C ALA A 227 3.12 -9.07 9.28
N ILE A 228 2.40 -10.20 9.22
CA ILE A 228 2.97 -11.53 9.02
C ILE A 228 3.70 -11.62 7.67
N ALA A 229 3.10 -11.09 6.60
CA ALA A 229 3.74 -11.08 5.29
C ALA A 229 5.06 -10.27 5.29
N GLN A 230 5.10 -9.12 5.96
CA GLN A 230 6.33 -8.34 6.13
C GLN A 230 7.39 -9.09 6.95
N ALA A 231 6.99 -9.69 8.07
CA ALA A 231 7.90 -10.49 8.89
C ALA A 231 8.44 -11.70 8.10
N THR A 232 7.60 -12.38 7.34
CA THR A 232 8.00 -13.50 6.46
C THR A 232 9.05 -13.04 5.44
N GLU A 233 8.83 -11.91 4.79
CA GLU A 233 9.82 -11.36 3.83
C GLU A 233 11.16 -11.07 4.49
N ALA A 234 11.15 -10.50 5.71
CA ALA A 234 12.37 -10.24 6.46
C ALA A 234 13.12 -11.54 6.83
N VAL A 235 12.39 -12.56 7.27
CA VAL A 235 12.96 -13.88 7.60
C VAL A 235 13.53 -14.58 6.36
N VAL A 236 12.87 -14.48 5.21
CA VAL A 236 13.40 -14.99 3.93
C VAL A 236 14.72 -14.31 3.57
N GLN A 237 14.83 -13.00 3.80
CA GLN A 237 16.07 -12.27 3.55
C GLN A 237 17.20 -12.73 4.49
N MET A 238 16.93 -13.00 5.77
CA MET A 238 17.91 -13.59 6.69
C MET A 238 18.42 -14.93 6.14
N GLY A 239 17.52 -15.78 5.68
CA GLY A 239 17.88 -17.08 5.07
C GLY A 239 18.79 -16.92 3.84
N VAL A 240 18.51 -15.94 2.98
CA VAL A 240 19.35 -15.64 1.80
C VAL A 240 20.76 -15.18 2.22
N LEU A 241 20.86 -14.34 3.27
CA LEU A 241 22.16 -13.88 3.79
C LEU A 241 22.96 -15.03 4.38
N ALA A 242 22.32 -15.86 5.22
CA ALA A 242 22.93 -17.06 5.79
C ALA A 242 23.44 -18.03 4.72
N GLN A 243 22.62 -18.26 3.67
CA GLN A 243 23.02 -19.08 2.52
C GLN A 243 24.25 -18.50 1.79
N LYS A 244 24.26 -17.19 1.53
CA LYS A 244 25.42 -16.51 0.90
C LYS A 244 26.68 -16.65 1.74
N ASN A 245 26.57 -16.49 3.06
CA ASN A 245 27.69 -16.67 3.96
C ASN A 245 28.21 -18.10 3.96
N PHE A 246 27.29 -19.08 3.98
CA PHE A 246 27.68 -20.49 3.91
C PHE A 246 28.44 -20.83 2.61
N ILE A 247 27.98 -20.32 1.46
CA ILE A 247 28.66 -20.51 0.17
C ILE A 247 30.04 -19.83 0.19
N ALA A 248 30.10 -18.58 0.65
CA ALA A 248 31.36 -17.83 0.69
C ALA A 248 32.40 -18.48 1.60
N VAL A 249 31.99 -18.95 2.78
CA VAL A 249 32.89 -19.62 3.72
C VAL A 249 33.45 -20.93 3.18
N ARG A 250 32.65 -21.69 2.43
CA ARG A 250 33.09 -22.91 1.76
C ARG A 250 34.17 -22.62 0.72
N GLU A 251 34.02 -21.52 -0.04
CA GLU A 251 35.00 -21.12 -1.06
C GLU A 251 36.35 -20.69 -0.48
N LEU A 252 36.41 -20.21 0.77
CA LEU A 252 37.66 -19.83 1.45
C LEU A 252 38.66 -20.98 1.57
N PHE A 253 38.18 -22.22 1.69
CA PHE A 253 39.07 -23.40 1.76
C PHE A 253 39.72 -23.75 0.42
N GLY A 254 39.14 -23.33 -0.70
CA GLY A 254 39.76 -23.48 -2.01
C GLY A 254 40.63 -22.30 -2.43
N LYS A 255 40.18 -21.09 -2.06
CA LYS A 255 40.87 -19.84 -2.37
C LYS A 255 40.66 -18.85 -1.23
N TYR A 256 41.67 -18.65 -0.42
CA TYR A 256 41.62 -17.67 0.65
C TYR A 256 41.56 -16.25 0.11
N ASP A 257 40.60 -15.45 0.61
CA ASP A 257 40.39 -14.06 0.21
C ASP A 257 39.85 -13.22 1.40
N LEU A 258 40.67 -12.28 1.87
CA LEU A 258 40.36 -11.36 2.98
C LEU A 258 39.08 -10.56 2.73
N LYS A 259 38.83 -10.15 1.50
CA LYS A 259 37.62 -9.40 1.16
C LYS A 259 36.34 -10.23 1.33
N SER A 260 36.43 -11.51 1.09
CA SER A 260 35.33 -12.45 1.33
C SER A 260 35.05 -12.61 2.83
N ILE A 261 36.11 -12.63 3.67
CA ILE A 261 35.96 -12.68 5.13
C ILE A 261 35.27 -11.41 5.65
N ASP A 262 35.70 -10.23 5.20
CA ASP A 262 35.05 -8.97 5.59
C ASP A 262 33.55 -8.97 5.20
N LYS A 263 33.21 -9.42 4.01
CA LYS A 263 31.82 -9.54 3.55
C LYS A 263 31.01 -10.54 4.39
N ILE A 264 31.61 -11.66 4.82
CA ILE A 264 30.96 -12.65 5.70
C ILE A 264 30.61 -11.99 7.04
N LYS A 265 31.54 -11.23 7.62
CA LYS A 265 31.35 -10.50 8.89
C LYS A 265 30.25 -9.43 8.76
N GLU A 266 30.28 -8.63 7.69
CA GLU A 266 29.26 -7.61 7.45
C GLU A 266 27.84 -8.20 7.31
N ARG A 267 27.72 -9.37 6.66
CA ARG A 267 26.44 -10.05 6.51
C ARG A 267 25.93 -10.67 7.80
N GLU A 268 26.84 -11.19 8.61
CA GLU A 268 26.48 -11.74 9.92
C GLU A 268 26.00 -10.64 10.86
N GLU A 269 26.69 -9.51 10.97
CA GLU A 269 26.20 -8.34 11.71
C GLU A 269 24.81 -7.86 11.24
N LEU A 270 24.49 -8.06 9.95
CA LEU A 270 23.18 -7.75 9.42
C LEU A 270 22.13 -8.80 9.80
N ILE A 271 22.52 -10.08 9.85
CA ILE A 271 21.64 -11.18 10.32
C ILE A 271 21.27 -10.95 11.78
N ASP A 272 22.21 -10.62 12.65
CA ASP A 272 21.99 -10.31 14.06
C ASP A 272 21.02 -9.15 14.25
N ARG A 273 21.26 -8.04 13.54
CA ARG A 273 20.33 -6.89 13.59
C ARG A 273 18.93 -7.25 13.12
N LEU A 274 18.82 -8.12 12.12
CA LEU A 274 17.52 -8.58 11.62
C LEU A 274 16.84 -9.52 12.63
N GLU A 275 17.59 -10.39 13.30
CA GLU A 275 17.05 -11.26 14.35
C GLU A 275 16.40 -10.44 15.46
N ASP A 276 17.11 -9.49 16.04
CA ASP A 276 16.60 -8.59 17.08
C ASP A 276 15.35 -7.82 16.63
N ARG A 277 15.37 -7.30 15.44
CA ARG A 277 14.30 -6.45 14.91
C ARG A 277 13.05 -7.25 14.54
N VAL A 278 13.22 -8.38 13.86
CA VAL A 278 12.12 -9.30 13.52
C VAL A 278 11.54 -9.90 14.80
N GLY A 279 12.39 -10.34 15.72
CA GLY A 279 11.97 -10.87 17.01
C GLY A 279 11.11 -9.88 17.80
N SER A 280 11.57 -8.64 17.92
CA SER A 280 10.80 -7.55 18.57
C SER A 280 9.47 -7.26 17.86
N TYR A 281 9.43 -7.33 16.53
CA TYR A 281 8.22 -7.13 15.75
C TYR A 281 7.22 -8.29 15.92
N LEU A 282 7.70 -9.53 15.92
CA LEU A 282 6.88 -10.73 16.11
C LEU A 282 6.28 -10.76 17.53
N ILE A 283 7.00 -10.29 18.57
CA ILE A 283 6.45 -10.14 19.93
C ILE A 283 5.27 -9.18 19.93
N LYS A 284 5.41 -8.00 19.35
CA LYS A 284 4.31 -7.03 19.24
C LYS A 284 3.12 -7.59 18.46
N LEU A 285 3.40 -8.34 17.39
CA LEU A 285 2.39 -8.95 16.55
C LEU A 285 1.60 -10.02 17.30
N ASN A 286 2.24 -10.80 18.15
CA ASN A 286 1.59 -11.81 18.98
C ASN A 286 0.54 -11.22 19.93
N ASP A 287 0.71 -9.97 20.36
CA ASP A 287 -0.24 -9.25 21.21
C ASP A 287 -1.47 -8.70 20.45
N CYS A 288 -1.49 -8.79 19.11
CA CYS A 288 -2.54 -8.24 18.25
C CYS A 288 -3.79 -9.14 18.09
N GLY A 289 -3.91 -10.23 18.87
CA GLY A 289 -5.10 -11.09 18.85
C GLY A 289 -5.20 -11.98 17.62
N LEU A 290 -4.11 -12.66 17.29
CA LEU A 290 -3.96 -13.58 16.17
C LEU A 290 -4.96 -14.75 16.24
N ASN A 291 -5.38 -15.25 15.09
CA ASN A 291 -6.06 -16.54 15.00
C ASN A 291 -5.05 -17.71 15.12
N GLU A 292 -5.55 -18.94 15.17
CA GLU A 292 -4.70 -20.12 15.39
C GLU A 292 -3.65 -20.34 14.30
N ASP A 293 -4.01 -20.13 13.02
CA ASP A 293 -3.11 -20.31 11.89
C ASP A 293 -2.06 -19.19 11.83
N GLU A 294 -2.45 -17.95 12.10
CA GLU A 294 -1.56 -16.80 12.22
C GLU A 294 -0.55 -17.01 13.36
N SER A 295 -1.00 -17.49 14.53
CA SER A 295 -0.14 -17.77 15.66
C SER A 295 0.87 -18.89 15.37
N ARG A 296 0.47 -19.94 14.64
CA ARG A 296 1.39 -20.99 14.18
C ARG A 296 2.46 -20.43 13.26
N THR A 297 2.07 -19.55 12.33
CA THR A 297 3.02 -18.92 11.40
C THR A 297 4.02 -18.06 12.16
N VAL A 298 3.56 -17.20 13.08
CA VAL A 298 4.42 -16.37 13.91
C VAL A 298 5.41 -17.22 14.73
N THR A 299 4.94 -18.32 15.31
CA THR A 299 5.79 -19.27 16.05
C THR A 299 6.87 -19.89 15.14
N ALA A 300 6.50 -20.29 13.92
CA ALA A 300 7.47 -20.81 12.96
C ALA A 300 8.53 -19.77 12.57
N LEU A 301 8.12 -18.51 12.38
CA LEU A 301 9.06 -17.42 12.08
C LEU A 301 10.05 -17.17 13.23
N PHE A 302 9.60 -17.24 14.50
CA PHE A 302 10.49 -17.18 15.67
C PHE A 302 11.57 -18.28 15.66
N HIS A 303 11.21 -19.50 15.31
CA HIS A 303 12.19 -20.57 15.19
C HIS A 303 13.17 -20.30 14.03
N LEU A 304 12.69 -19.84 12.89
CA LEU A 304 13.53 -19.60 11.72
C LEU A 304 14.54 -18.48 11.95
N ILE A 305 14.21 -17.39 12.65
CA ILE A 305 15.18 -16.31 12.89
C ILE A 305 16.36 -16.81 13.72
N SER A 306 16.11 -17.59 14.79
CA SER A 306 17.17 -18.14 15.62
C SER A 306 18.01 -19.21 14.89
N GLU A 307 17.41 -19.98 13.97
CA GLU A 307 18.18 -20.95 13.17
C GLU A 307 19.05 -20.26 12.12
N TYR A 308 18.60 -19.17 11.52
CA TYR A 308 19.39 -18.43 10.52
C TYR A 308 20.53 -17.64 11.18
N GLU A 309 20.32 -17.06 12.36
CA GLU A 309 21.39 -16.45 13.18
C GLU A 309 22.44 -17.50 13.53
N ARG A 310 22.02 -18.68 14.04
CA ARG A 310 22.96 -19.76 14.36
C ARG A 310 23.79 -20.21 13.15
N ILE A 311 23.19 -20.23 11.94
CA ILE A 311 23.94 -20.52 10.71
C ILE A 311 24.95 -19.40 10.44
N GLY A 312 24.57 -18.13 10.65
CA GLY A 312 25.46 -16.97 10.58
C GLY A 312 26.68 -17.15 11.46
N ASP A 313 26.48 -17.41 12.75
CA ASP A 313 27.51 -17.67 13.76
C ASP A 313 28.47 -18.78 13.34
N TYR A 314 27.94 -19.91 12.86
CA TYR A 314 28.78 -21.00 12.37
C TYR A 314 29.65 -20.58 11.19
N THR A 315 29.17 -19.69 10.31
CA THR A 315 29.98 -19.20 9.18
C THR A 315 31.14 -18.33 9.64
N ILE A 316 30.97 -17.56 10.72
CA ILE A 316 32.05 -16.81 11.36
C ILE A 316 33.10 -17.79 11.90
N ASN A 317 32.71 -18.76 12.73
CA ASN A 317 33.63 -19.76 13.29
C ASN A 317 34.41 -20.52 12.20
N ILE A 318 33.76 -20.85 11.08
CA ILE A 318 34.42 -21.51 9.95
C ILE A 318 35.40 -20.54 9.24
N SER A 319 35.04 -19.26 9.11
CA SER A 319 35.89 -18.23 8.48
C SER A 319 37.17 -18.01 9.32
N GLU A 320 37.03 -17.97 10.64
CA GLU A 320 38.19 -17.90 11.57
C GLU A 320 39.09 -19.14 11.45
N THR A 321 38.49 -20.31 11.27
CA THR A 321 39.26 -21.54 11.01
C THR A 321 40.03 -21.46 9.71
N ALA A 322 39.43 -20.92 8.63
CA ALA A 322 40.10 -20.71 7.35
C ALA A 322 41.28 -19.71 7.48
N ASP A 323 41.13 -18.67 8.30
CA ASP A 323 42.16 -17.67 8.64
C ASP A 323 43.34 -18.33 9.31
N ILE A 324 43.10 -19.16 10.34
CA ILE A 324 44.15 -19.91 11.06
C ILE A 324 44.89 -20.89 10.13
N LEU A 325 44.21 -21.58 9.23
CA LEU A 325 44.83 -22.50 8.27
C LEU A 325 45.74 -21.73 7.30
N TYR A 326 45.27 -20.56 6.82
CA TYR A 326 46.07 -19.71 5.95
C TYR A 326 47.34 -19.18 6.65
N GLU A 327 47.21 -18.64 7.87
CA GLU A 327 48.34 -18.11 8.65
C GLU A 327 49.39 -19.18 8.96
N LYS A 328 48.94 -20.42 9.19
CA LYS A 328 49.84 -21.55 9.51
C LYS A 328 50.32 -22.31 8.28
N GLU A 329 49.97 -21.87 7.05
CA GLU A 329 50.30 -22.53 5.81
C GLU A 329 49.85 -24.02 5.76
N ILE A 330 48.73 -24.35 6.39
CA ILE A 330 48.19 -25.71 6.46
C ILE A 330 47.18 -25.88 5.31
N SER A 331 47.35 -26.95 4.52
CA SER A 331 46.42 -27.35 3.46
C SER A 331 45.77 -28.69 3.76
N PHE A 332 44.54 -28.87 3.31
CA PHE A 332 43.84 -30.14 3.37
C PHE A 332 44.49 -31.16 2.41
N SER A 333 44.42 -32.45 2.74
CA SER A 333 44.77 -33.52 1.82
C SER A 333 43.78 -33.55 0.66
N GLU A 334 44.14 -34.13 -0.50
CA GLU A 334 43.28 -34.30 -1.67
C GLU A 334 41.95 -35.00 -1.31
N GLN A 335 42.02 -36.00 -0.43
CA GLN A 335 40.87 -36.73 0.05
C GLN A 335 39.94 -35.84 0.90
N ALA A 336 40.47 -35.06 1.85
CA ALA A 336 39.74 -34.18 2.69
C ALA A 336 39.08 -33.02 1.88
N THR A 337 39.82 -32.52 0.86
CA THR A 337 39.26 -31.51 -0.07
C THR A 337 38.10 -32.08 -0.88
N HIS A 338 38.18 -33.33 -1.31
CA HIS A 338 37.12 -34.02 -2.04
C HIS A 338 35.88 -34.20 -1.14
N GLU A 339 36.06 -34.65 0.11
CA GLU A 339 34.97 -34.83 1.06
C GLU A 339 34.28 -33.49 1.40
N LEU A 340 35.04 -32.40 1.57
CA LEU A 340 34.52 -31.06 1.82
C LEU A 340 33.66 -30.50 0.65
N ASN A 341 33.97 -30.92 -0.58
CA ASN A 341 33.22 -30.48 -1.76
C ASN A 341 31.96 -31.35 -2.05
N VAL A 342 31.78 -32.46 -1.37
CA VAL A 342 30.61 -33.33 -1.49
C VAL A 342 29.48 -32.91 -0.54
N VAL A 343 29.80 -32.18 0.53
CA VAL A 343 28.85 -31.59 1.46
C VAL A 343 28.38 -30.24 0.95
#